data_cdfaaf2600cff238ce01aae1250c99f1
#
_entry.id   cdfaaf2600cff238ce01aae1250c99f1
#
_cell.length_a   1.000
_cell.length_b   1.000
_cell.length_c   1.000
_cell.angle_alpha   90.00
_cell.angle_beta   90.00
_cell.angle_gamma   90.00
#
_symmetry.space_group_name_H-M   'P 1'
#
loop_
_entity.id
_entity.type
_entity.pdbx_description
1 polymer ?
#
loop_
_entity_poly.entity_id
_entity_poly.type
_entity_poly.pdbx_seq_one_letter_code
_entity_poly.pdbx_strand_id
1 'polypeptide(L)'
;MSTQSELNTAPLPLIPEPVSVRWGDSPAEDWRTSDPFGEVTVGVNKDLPRTDFSIAIHKNGASITAGSEAALADGRNAFAQIVHLSAVRSQLAAAATVGHEQPSEATYRIPALTLSDSPAFAWRGLLVDPARHFLPVEDLKRLITVMAVYRFNILHMNLTDDQGWRFEVSGYPRLTEVGAWRERTVEGTPMFEGEDTFAEDRHGGFYTQEELRELVQYARSRGVTVVPGVNLPGHAQAAIAAYPSLGNYPERQLLVRETWGVSNHVLGTSEAAFQFVRDVLEQVADIFDSPFVHVGGEDAPLTEWEHSAEARTRREEWGYSRESEILGRFMTFAGEVLRDKGKRLAIWDSSRLVRIPDDAVVLAGGDPKGAKSAASRGFQTVAAPESVLGLDRVQGRNEPVGAHPELSLEDVLKAEPLPKRLKKEHEVLVLGIEATAFGQYIPTARHLEYMLFPRLVAIAQHAWGSSIEVEELRERIRAHEPLLAHLGVESRKILD
;
A
#
# COMPACT_ATOMS: atom_id res chain seq x y z
N MET A 1 -7.57 -25.44 27.34
CA MET A 1 -6.17 -25.07 27.64
C MET A 1 -5.30 -26.19 27.06
N SER A 2 -4.60 -25.89 25.96
CA SER A 2 -3.65 -26.82 25.33
C SER A 2 -2.50 -27.09 26.29
N THR A 3 -2.03 -28.32 26.38
CA THR A 3 -0.89 -28.67 27.23
C THR A 3 0.40 -28.05 26.66
N GLN A 4 1.38 -27.75 27.50
CA GLN A 4 2.70 -27.17 27.10
C GLN A 4 3.42 -28.03 26.05
N SER A 5 3.18 -29.35 26.05
CA SER A 5 3.69 -30.28 25.04
C SER A 5 3.06 -29.99 23.66
N GLU A 6 1.76 -29.73 23.61
CA GLU A 6 1.03 -29.44 22.36
C GLU A 6 1.42 -28.06 21.76
N LEU A 7 1.62 -27.06 22.60
CA LEU A 7 2.08 -25.74 22.15
C LEU A 7 3.48 -25.79 21.49
N ASN A 8 4.34 -26.69 21.97
CA ASN A 8 5.72 -26.78 21.46
C ASN A 8 5.88 -27.64 20.20
N THR A 9 4.87 -28.39 19.77
CA THR A 9 4.95 -29.35 18.66
C THR A 9 3.97 -29.05 17.51
N ALA A 10 2.96 -28.20 17.74
CA ALA A 10 2.02 -27.84 16.70
C ALA A 10 2.68 -27.06 15.53
N PRO A 11 2.25 -27.25 14.29
CA PRO A 11 2.67 -26.41 13.16
C PRO A 11 2.53 -24.92 13.44
N LEU A 12 3.41 -24.08 12.85
CA LEU A 12 3.24 -22.62 12.91
C LEU A 12 2.10 -22.19 12.00
N PRO A 13 1.26 -21.25 12.42
CA PRO A 13 0.13 -20.76 11.63
C PRO A 13 0.60 -19.75 10.57
N LEU A 14 1.31 -20.20 9.54
CA LEU A 14 1.87 -19.31 8.51
C LEU A 14 0.77 -18.60 7.71
N ILE A 15 0.92 -17.29 7.49
CA ILE A 15 0.06 -16.46 6.63
C ILE A 15 0.95 -15.56 5.74
N PRO A 16 0.77 -15.58 4.43
CA PRO A 16 -0.10 -16.47 3.64
C PRO A 16 0.25 -17.94 3.79
N GLU A 17 -0.73 -18.82 3.53
CA GLU A 17 -0.50 -20.24 3.54
C GLU A 17 0.42 -20.66 2.40
N PRO A 18 1.52 -21.40 2.69
CA PRO A 18 2.41 -21.89 1.66
C PRO A 18 1.75 -22.92 0.74
N VAL A 19 2.19 -22.98 -0.52
CA VAL A 19 1.76 -24.02 -1.47
C VAL A 19 2.05 -25.42 -0.94
N SER A 20 3.20 -25.60 -0.27
CA SER A 20 3.56 -26.87 0.35
C SER A 20 4.45 -26.64 1.56
N VAL A 21 4.13 -27.30 2.66
CA VAL A 21 4.97 -27.35 3.86
C VAL A 21 4.98 -28.76 4.45
N ARG A 22 6.19 -29.26 4.73
CA ARG A 22 6.41 -30.51 5.46
C ARG A 22 7.19 -30.20 6.74
N TRP A 23 6.60 -30.45 7.87
CA TRP A 23 7.21 -30.27 9.18
C TRP A 23 8.11 -31.47 9.54
N GLY A 24 9.14 -31.25 10.35
CA GLY A 24 9.98 -32.30 10.89
C GLY A 24 9.19 -33.28 11.77
N ASP A 25 9.59 -34.51 11.76
CA ASP A 25 8.89 -35.62 12.46
C ASP A 25 9.11 -35.58 14.00
N SER A 26 10.14 -34.85 14.46
CA SER A 26 10.53 -34.82 15.87
C SER A 26 11.07 -33.44 16.30
N PRO A 27 10.73 -32.98 17.53
CA PRO A 27 11.35 -31.79 18.12
C PRO A 27 12.89 -31.85 18.29
N ALA A 28 13.48 -33.04 18.19
CA ALA A 28 14.93 -33.21 18.18
C ALA A 28 15.59 -32.74 16.90
N GLU A 29 14.82 -32.51 15.83
CA GLU A 29 15.27 -32.00 14.55
C GLU A 29 15.20 -30.45 14.50
N ASP A 30 14.57 -29.81 15.49
CA ASP A 30 14.46 -28.35 15.54
C ASP A 30 15.82 -27.66 15.64
N TRP A 31 15.94 -26.56 14.92
CA TRP A 31 17.14 -25.74 14.99
C TRP A 31 17.14 -24.86 16.26
N ARG A 32 18.23 -24.94 17.02
CA ARG A 32 18.46 -24.11 18.20
C ARG A 32 19.63 -23.19 17.94
N THR A 33 19.37 -21.89 17.99
CA THR A 33 20.39 -20.87 17.71
C THR A 33 20.14 -19.60 18.53
N SER A 34 21.19 -18.83 18.79
CA SER A 34 21.12 -17.47 19.33
C SER A 34 21.05 -16.42 18.22
N ASP A 35 21.42 -16.76 17.00
CA ASP A 35 21.40 -15.87 15.82
C ASP A 35 20.70 -16.55 14.62
N PRO A 36 19.35 -16.50 14.57
CA PRO A 36 18.59 -17.18 13.52
C PRO A 36 18.77 -16.59 12.12
N PHE A 37 19.33 -15.39 12.02
CA PHE A 37 19.52 -14.74 10.71
C PHE A 37 20.96 -14.83 10.20
N GLY A 38 21.95 -15.03 11.09
CA GLY A 38 23.36 -15.12 10.73
C GLY A 38 23.78 -16.46 10.11
N GLU A 39 23.02 -17.52 10.36
CA GLU A 39 23.35 -18.90 9.92
C GLU A 39 22.43 -19.39 8.79
N VAL A 40 21.99 -18.48 7.91
CA VAL A 40 21.09 -18.80 6.78
C VAL A 40 21.86 -18.75 5.47
N THR A 41 21.88 -19.86 4.74
CA THR A 41 22.40 -19.89 3.38
C THR A 41 21.32 -19.46 2.40
N VAL A 42 21.62 -18.48 1.55
CA VAL A 42 20.68 -17.97 0.55
C VAL A 42 21.27 -18.07 -0.87
N GLY A 43 20.42 -18.37 -1.85
CA GLY A 43 20.87 -18.46 -3.23
C GLY A 43 19.75 -18.37 -4.26
N VAL A 44 20.12 -17.87 -5.46
CA VAL A 44 19.23 -17.87 -6.63
C VAL A 44 19.59 -19.05 -7.52
N ASN A 45 18.61 -19.90 -7.79
CA ASN A 45 18.70 -21.00 -8.75
C ASN A 45 17.82 -20.71 -9.97
N LYS A 46 18.45 -20.40 -11.10
CA LYS A 46 17.75 -20.02 -12.35
C LYS A 46 16.99 -21.18 -13.01
N ASP A 47 17.16 -22.41 -12.54
CA ASP A 47 16.38 -23.56 -13.01
C ASP A 47 14.98 -23.63 -12.38
N LEU A 48 14.75 -22.87 -11.30
CA LEU A 48 13.42 -22.70 -10.71
C LEU A 48 12.59 -21.65 -11.48
N PRO A 49 11.25 -21.78 -11.48
CA PRO A 49 10.39 -20.70 -11.92
C PRO A 49 10.72 -19.37 -11.19
N ARG A 50 10.61 -18.25 -11.91
CA ARG A 50 11.06 -16.94 -11.40
C ARG A 50 10.35 -16.46 -10.13
N THR A 51 9.16 -16.98 -9.86
CA THR A 51 8.32 -16.64 -8.71
C THR A 51 8.53 -17.58 -7.53
N ASP A 52 9.14 -18.75 -7.74
CA ASP A 52 9.19 -19.82 -6.76
C ASP A 52 10.36 -19.65 -5.81
N PHE A 53 10.12 -20.03 -4.56
CA PHE A 53 11.15 -20.18 -3.55
C PHE A 53 10.94 -21.42 -2.69
N SER A 54 12.00 -21.85 -2.03
CA SER A 54 11.95 -22.94 -1.03
C SER A 54 12.79 -22.59 0.19
N ILE A 55 12.35 -23.07 1.33
CA ILE A 55 13.03 -22.94 2.62
C ILE A 55 13.24 -24.34 3.17
N ALA A 56 14.45 -24.66 3.61
CA ALA A 56 14.73 -25.88 4.38
C ALA A 56 15.37 -25.49 5.71
N ILE A 57 14.78 -25.96 6.81
CA ILE A 57 15.25 -25.74 8.18
C ILE A 57 15.52 -27.10 8.81
N HIS A 58 16.71 -27.28 9.34
CA HIS A 58 17.16 -28.49 10.02
C HIS A 58 18.02 -28.11 11.23
N LYS A 59 18.35 -29.07 12.08
CA LYS A 59 19.03 -28.83 13.37
C LYS A 59 20.33 -28.02 13.31
N ASN A 60 20.93 -27.84 12.14
CA ASN A 60 22.23 -27.19 11.97
C ASN A 60 22.12 -25.86 11.17
N GLY A 61 20.93 -25.35 10.90
CA GLY A 61 20.72 -24.10 10.18
C GLY A 61 19.58 -24.12 9.18
N ALA A 62 19.53 -23.11 8.35
CA ALA A 62 18.50 -22.94 7.33
C ALA A 62 19.09 -22.58 5.96
N SER A 63 18.36 -22.92 4.90
CA SER A 63 18.65 -22.48 3.55
C SER A 63 17.42 -21.97 2.83
N ILE A 64 17.60 -20.93 2.01
CA ILE A 64 16.57 -20.35 1.16
C ILE A 64 17.07 -20.35 -0.28
N THR A 65 16.32 -20.98 -1.16
CA THR A 65 16.62 -21.03 -2.59
C THR A 65 15.43 -20.48 -3.38
N ALA A 66 15.69 -19.64 -4.38
CA ALA A 66 14.64 -18.98 -5.15
C ALA A 66 14.99 -18.85 -6.63
N GLY A 67 13.98 -18.71 -7.51
CA GLY A 67 14.16 -18.56 -8.95
C GLY A 67 14.57 -17.15 -9.40
N SER A 68 14.48 -16.16 -8.51
CA SER A 68 14.88 -14.77 -8.76
C SER A 68 15.17 -14.03 -7.45
N GLU A 69 15.74 -12.82 -7.54
CA GLU A 69 15.93 -11.94 -6.37
C GLU A 69 14.61 -11.53 -5.71
N ALA A 70 13.56 -11.31 -6.51
CA ALA A 70 12.22 -10.99 -5.97
C ALA A 70 11.64 -12.18 -5.17
N ALA A 71 11.72 -13.38 -5.72
CA ALA A 71 11.30 -14.60 -5.02
C ALA A 71 12.18 -14.88 -3.79
N LEU A 72 13.47 -14.52 -3.85
CA LEU A 72 14.38 -14.65 -2.70
C LEU A 72 13.97 -13.68 -1.56
N ALA A 73 13.50 -12.47 -1.90
CA ALA A 73 12.96 -11.56 -0.92
C ALA A 73 11.69 -12.13 -0.25
N ASP A 74 10.76 -12.70 -1.03
CA ASP A 74 9.58 -13.39 -0.49
C ASP A 74 9.97 -14.57 0.42
N GLY A 75 10.97 -15.35 0.04
CA GLY A 75 11.51 -16.44 0.85
C GLY A 75 12.15 -15.97 2.17
N ARG A 76 12.92 -14.88 2.14
CA ARG A 76 13.46 -14.24 3.35
C ARG A 76 12.35 -13.74 4.29
N ASN A 77 11.31 -13.13 3.74
CA ASN A 77 10.17 -12.62 4.50
C ASN A 77 9.35 -13.78 5.12
N ALA A 78 9.15 -14.87 4.38
CA ALA A 78 8.53 -16.09 4.92
C ALA A 78 9.37 -16.69 6.06
N PHE A 79 10.69 -16.75 5.90
CA PHE A 79 11.60 -17.20 6.94
C PHE A 79 11.57 -16.27 8.16
N ALA A 80 11.55 -14.97 7.99
CA ALA A 80 11.41 -14.00 9.08
C ALA A 80 10.11 -14.22 9.86
N GLN A 81 8.99 -14.49 9.18
CA GLN A 81 7.73 -14.84 9.85
C GLN A 81 7.86 -16.11 10.70
N ILE A 82 8.53 -17.16 10.17
CA ILE A 82 8.80 -18.40 10.93
C ILE A 82 9.61 -18.10 12.20
N VAL A 83 10.66 -17.29 12.09
CA VAL A 83 11.50 -16.88 13.23
C VAL A 83 10.69 -16.11 14.28
N HIS A 84 9.93 -15.10 13.85
CA HIS A 84 9.10 -14.30 14.76
C HIS A 84 8.02 -15.14 15.47
N LEU A 85 7.32 -16.00 14.75
CA LEU A 85 6.33 -16.91 15.34
C LEU A 85 6.98 -17.88 16.34
N SER A 86 8.18 -18.36 16.05
CA SER A 86 8.95 -19.23 16.95
C SER A 86 9.38 -18.49 18.22
N ALA A 87 9.78 -17.21 18.10
CA ALA A 87 10.12 -16.36 19.25
C ALA A 87 8.90 -16.12 20.15
N VAL A 88 7.75 -15.74 19.57
CA VAL A 88 6.49 -15.55 20.29
C VAL A 88 6.06 -16.83 21.01
N ARG A 89 6.13 -17.97 20.33
CA ARG A 89 5.82 -19.28 20.94
C ARG A 89 6.72 -19.58 22.14
N SER A 90 8.01 -19.31 22.03
CA SER A 90 8.97 -19.51 23.12
C SER A 90 8.70 -18.58 24.31
N GLN A 91 8.32 -17.33 24.06
CA GLN A 91 7.94 -16.36 25.10
C GLN A 91 6.65 -16.80 25.83
N LEU A 92 5.64 -17.24 25.11
CA LEU A 92 4.38 -17.74 25.69
C LEU A 92 4.61 -19.00 26.54
N ALA A 93 5.47 -19.90 26.07
CA ALA A 93 5.83 -21.10 26.81
C ALA A 93 6.59 -20.78 28.12
N ALA A 94 7.51 -19.79 28.06
CA ALA A 94 8.25 -19.31 29.23
C ALA A 94 7.31 -18.62 30.24
N ALA A 95 6.37 -17.81 29.79
CA ALA A 95 5.39 -17.15 30.65
C ALA A 95 4.43 -18.10 31.36
N ALA A 96 4.15 -19.28 30.76
CA ALA A 96 3.32 -20.31 31.35
C ALA A 96 4.03 -21.11 32.48
N THR A 97 5.37 -21.01 32.58
CA THR A 97 6.19 -21.68 33.62
C THR A 97 6.47 -20.72 34.76
N VAL A 98 5.54 -20.62 35.70
CA VAL A 98 5.76 -19.84 36.94
C VAL A 98 6.76 -20.59 37.82
N GLY A 99 7.96 -20.02 38.05
CA GLY A 99 8.89 -20.47 39.09
C GLY A 99 10.20 -21.14 38.66
N HIS A 100 10.55 -21.13 37.38
CA HIS A 100 11.87 -21.56 36.90
C HIS A 100 12.74 -20.41 36.45
N GLU A 101 14.07 -20.49 36.74
CA GLU A 101 15.07 -19.51 36.28
C GLU A 101 14.92 -19.31 34.77
N GLN A 102 14.85 -18.04 34.38
CA GLN A 102 14.86 -17.71 32.95
C GLN A 102 16.20 -18.16 32.35
N PRO A 103 16.22 -18.75 31.13
CA PRO A 103 17.47 -19.05 30.45
C PRO A 103 18.30 -17.79 30.32
N SER A 104 19.58 -17.84 30.65
CA SER A 104 20.49 -16.70 30.65
C SER A 104 20.81 -16.15 29.26
N GLU A 105 20.44 -16.87 28.18
CA GLU A 105 20.55 -16.43 26.80
C GLU A 105 19.26 -16.83 26.04
N ALA A 106 18.71 -15.86 25.29
CA ALA A 106 17.54 -16.09 24.45
C ALA A 106 17.91 -17.02 23.28
N THR A 107 17.61 -18.29 23.43
CA THR A 107 17.83 -19.29 22.37
C THR A 107 16.53 -19.52 21.62
N TYR A 108 16.54 -19.21 20.33
CA TYR A 108 15.43 -19.52 19.42
C TYR A 108 15.34 -21.04 19.24
N ARG A 109 14.12 -21.53 19.25
CA ARG A 109 13.78 -22.90 18.85
C ARG A 109 12.89 -22.84 17.62
N ILE A 110 13.47 -23.08 16.46
CA ILE A 110 12.81 -22.98 15.17
C ILE A 110 12.49 -24.39 14.69
N PRO A 111 11.23 -24.73 14.39
CA PRO A 111 10.87 -26.08 13.98
C PRO A 111 11.54 -26.45 12.66
N ALA A 112 12.01 -27.68 12.56
CA ALA A 112 12.50 -28.23 11.30
C ALA A 112 11.35 -28.31 10.29
N LEU A 113 11.61 -27.88 9.05
CA LEU A 113 10.62 -27.94 7.98
C LEU A 113 11.27 -27.88 6.60
N THR A 114 10.54 -28.33 5.59
CA THR A 114 10.76 -27.92 4.20
C THR A 114 9.50 -27.25 3.68
N LEU A 115 9.67 -26.12 3.02
CA LEU A 115 8.58 -25.31 2.48
C LEU A 115 8.90 -24.96 1.03
N SER A 116 7.89 -25.04 0.15
CA SER A 116 7.96 -24.51 -1.22
C SER A 116 6.75 -23.64 -1.46
N ASP A 117 6.97 -22.49 -2.06
CA ASP A 117 5.91 -21.49 -2.19
C ASP A 117 6.14 -20.55 -3.39
N SER A 118 5.06 -19.95 -3.86
CA SER A 118 5.09 -18.92 -4.88
C SER A 118 3.81 -18.07 -4.87
N PRO A 119 3.90 -16.75 -5.11
CA PRO A 119 2.71 -15.89 -5.18
C PRO A 119 1.96 -16.08 -6.49
N ALA A 120 0.63 -16.00 -6.44
CA ALA A 120 -0.21 -15.93 -7.63
C ALA A 120 -0.10 -14.57 -8.35
N PHE A 121 0.23 -13.49 -7.61
CA PHE A 121 0.23 -12.13 -8.11
C PHE A 121 1.57 -11.43 -7.91
N ALA A 122 1.98 -10.68 -8.95
CA ALA A 122 3.16 -9.84 -8.93
C ALA A 122 2.97 -8.55 -8.10
N TRP A 123 1.73 -8.06 -8.00
CA TRP A 123 1.36 -6.87 -7.23
C TRP A 123 0.55 -7.27 -5.99
N ARG A 124 1.10 -7.08 -4.82
CA ARG A 124 0.48 -7.31 -3.52
C ARG A 124 0.62 -6.01 -2.72
N GLY A 125 -0.34 -5.10 -2.94
CA GLY A 125 -0.20 -3.69 -2.60
C GLY A 125 -0.97 -3.27 -1.36
N LEU A 126 -0.44 -2.22 -0.73
CA LEU A 126 -1.12 -1.38 0.25
C LEU A 126 -0.90 0.09 -0.13
N LEU A 127 -1.99 0.82 -0.33
CA LEU A 127 -1.96 2.27 -0.43
C LEU A 127 -2.10 2.90 0.95
N VAL A 128 -1.23 3.88 1.24
CA VAL A 128 -1.34 4.80 2.38
C VAL A 128 -1.35 6.25 1.91
N ASP A 129 -1.96 7.14 2.68
CA ASP A 129 -2.25 8.50 2.26
C ASP A 129 -1.68 9.57 3.20
N PRO A 130 -0.36 9.79 3.15
CA PRO A 130 0.26 10.89 3.90
C PRO A 130 -0.17 12.28 3.43
N ALA A 131 -0.80 12.43 2.24
CA ALA A 131 -1.26 13.71 1.75
C ALA A 131 -2.36 14.29 2.65
N ARG A 132 -3.30 13.48 3.10
CA ARG A 132 -4.38 13.91 3.98
C ARG A 132 -3.96 13.99 5.44
N HIS A 133 -3.26 12.97 5.94
CA HIS A 133 -2.59 13.04 7.25
C HIS A 133 -1.15 12.57 7.15
N PHE A 134 -0.21 13.45 7.47
CA PHE A 134 1.22 13.21 7.33
C PHE A 134 1.69 12.04 8.22
N LEU A 135 2.47 11.13 7.64
CA LEU A 135 3.06 9.97 8.31
C LEU A 135 4.59 10.15 8.37
N PRO A 136 5.21 10.20 9.55
CA PRO A 136 6.66 10.26 9.68
C PRO A 136 7.36 9.06 9.02
N VAL A 137 8.60 9.28 8.53
CA VAL A 137 9.39 8.24 7.85
C VAL A 137 9.59 6.99 8.71
N GLU A 138 9.79 7.14 10.01
CA GLU A 138 9.99 6.01 10.92
C GLU A 138 8.73 5.16 11.08
N ASP A 139 7.54 5.76 11.02
CA ASP A 139 6.27 5.02 11.03
C ASP A 139 6.08 4.24 9.72
N LEU A 140 6.46 4.84 8.59
CA LEU A 140 6.46 4.15 7.28
C LEU A 140 7.45 2.98 7.26
N LYS A 141 8.67 3.14 7.79
CA LYS A 141 9.64 2.05 7.92
C LYS A 141 9.10 0.89 8.77
N ARG A 142 8.43 1.21 9.89
CA ARG A 142 7.78 0.20 10.72
C ARG A 142 6.68 -0.53 9.95
N LEU A 143 5.81 0.19 9.25
CA LEU A 143 4.76 -0.38 8.40
C LEU A 143 5.36 -1.30 7.32
N ILE A 144 6.40 -0.86 6.60
CA ILE A 144 7.11 -1.67 5.59
C ILE A 144 7.64 -2.98 6.21
N THR A 145 8.17 -2.93 7.42
CA THR A 145 8.64 -4.14 8.10
C THR A 145 7.51 -5.14 8.31
N VAL A 146 6.36 -4.67 8.78
CA VAL A 146 5.18 -5.54 8.99
C VAL A 146 4.62 -6.05 7.66
N MET A 147 4.52 -5.18 6.65
CA MET A 147 4.11 -5.55 5.29
C MET A 147 4.98 -6.70 4.75
N ALA A 148 6.30 -6.61 4.89
CA ALA A 148 7.25 -7.62 4.45
C ALA A 148 7.01 -8.98 5.15
N VAL A 149 6.76 -8.99 6.46
CA VAL A 149 6.43 -10.22 7.21
C VAL A 149 5.22 -10.95 6.62
N TYR A 150 4.24 -10.19 6.12
CA TYR A 150 3.06 -10.73 5.44
C TYR A 150 3.18 -10.79 3.91
N ARG A 151 4.40 -10.61 3.38
CA ARG A 151 4.74 -10.74 1.95
C ARG A 151 4.01 -9.77 1.02
N PHE A 152 3.57 -8.60 1.52
CA PHE A 152 3.26 -7.46 0.67
C PHE A 152 4.54 -6.94 0.05
N ASN A 153 4.48 -6.58 -1.23
CA ASN A 153 5.66 -6.12 -1.97
C ASN A 153 5.51 -4.75 -2.61
N ILE A 154 4.36 -4.11 -2.46
CA ILE A 154 4.10 -2.76 -2.97
C ILE A 154 3.56 -1.88 -1.83
N LEU A 155 4.25 -0.78 -1.55
CA LEU A 155 3.73 0.34 -0.77
C LEU A 155 3.40 1.48 -1.73
N HIS A 156 2.13 1.76 -1.97
CA HIS A 156 1.68 2.90 -2.77
C HIS A 156 1.47 4.10 -1.83
N MET A 157 2.21 5.18 -2.05
CA MET A 157 2.15 6.39 -1.21
C MET A 157 1.43 7.51 -1.96
N ASN A 158 0.26 7.94 -1.49
CA ASN A 158 -0.41 9.15 -1.97
C ASN A 158 0.32 10.39 -1.42
N LEU A 159 1.23 10.97 -2.20
CA LEU A 159 2.12 12.04 -1.75
C LEU A 159 1.52 13.44 -1.91
N THR A 160 0.49 13.60 -2.73
CA THR A 160 -0.13 14.90 -2.99
C THR A 160 -1.63 14.81 -3.10
N ASP A 161 -2.29 15.80 -2.52
CA ASP A 161 -3.74 15.95 -2.59
C ASP A 161 -4.15 17.41 -2.32
N ASP A 162 -5.44 17.71 -2.34
CA ASP A 162 -5.99 19.04 -2.03
C ASP A 162 -5.59 19.52 -0.62
N GLN A 163 -5.41 18.58 0.32
CA GLN A 163 -5.14 18.84 1.74
C GLN A 163 -3.64 18.85 2.08
N GLY A 164 -2.77 18.55 1.13
CA GLY A 164 -1.33 18.62 1.38
C GLY A 164 -0.46 18.11 0.26
N TRP A 165 0.69 18.76 0.13
CA TRP A 165 1.82 18.38 -0.72
C TRP A 165 2.95 17.84 0.16
N ARG A 166 3.37 16.60 0.00
CA ARG A 166 4.19 15.91 1.02
C ARG A 166 5.65 15.66 0.63
N PHE A 167 6.17 16.27 -0.42
CA PHE A 167 7.59 16.08 -0.75
C PHE A 167 8.23 17.33 -1.38
N GLU A 168 9.54 17.42 -1.19
CA GLU A 168 10.37 18.47 -1.72
C GLU A 168 10.54 18.32 -3.23
N VAL A 169 10.35 19.43 -3.96
CA VAL A 169 10.60 19.55 -5.40
C VAL A 169 11.55 20.69 -5.64
N SER A 170 12.74 20.40 -6.18
CA SER A 170 13.74 21.41 -6.51
C SER A 170 13.18 22.42 -7.51
N GLY A 171 13.35 23.70 -7.23
CA GLY A 171 12.76 24.79 -8.02
C GLY A 171 11.38 25.24 -7.54
N TYR A 172 10.74 24.50 -6.63
CA TYR A 172 9.39 24.81 -6.13
C TYR A 172 9.31 24.82 -4.59
N PRO A 173 10.08 25.69 -3.88
CA PRO A 173 10.16 25.67 -2.42
C PRO A 173 8.81 25.90 -1.71
N ARG A 174 7.92 26.72 -2.32
CA ARG A 174 6.60 26.99 -1.72
C ARG A 174 5.68 25.75 -1.63
N LEU A 175 5.98 24.67 -2.35
CA LEU A 175 5.24 23.42 -2.18
C LEU A 175 5.38 22.87 -0.76
N THR A 176 6.55 23.00 -0.15
CA THR A 176 6.82 22.57 1.23
C THR A 176 6.62 23.67 2.26
N GLU A 177 6.81 24.94 1.89
CA GLU A 177 6.59 26.09 2.76
C GLU A 177 5.09 26.40 2.98
N VAL A 178 4.26 26.23 1.94
CA VAL A 178 2.83 26.54 1.92
C VAL A 178 2.00 25.27 1.69
N GLY A 179 2.24 24.56 0.58
CA GLY A 179 1.43 23.42 0.15
C GLY A 179 1.42 22.26 1.12
N ALA A 180 2.46 22.11 1.96
CA ALA A 180 2.56 21.05 2.95
C ALA A 180 1.77 21.32 4.25
N TRP A 181 1.14 22.47 4.41
CA TRP A 181 0.57 22.92 5.69
C TRP A 181 -0.85 23.45 5.53
N ARG A 182 -1.73 23.08 6.47
CA ARG A 182 -3.06 23.68 6.65
C ARG A 182 -3.26 24.10 8.11
N GLU A 183 -4.00 25.20 8.33
CA GLU A 183 -4.09 25.81 9.66
C GLU A 183 -4.99 25.00 10.60
N ARG A 184 -5.96 24.28 10.05
CA ARG A 184 -6.87 23.41 10.80
C ARG A 184 -7.33 22.24 9.95
N THR A 185 -7.98 21.28 10.56
CA THR A 185 -8.48 20.09 9.87
C THR A 185 -9.90 19.80 10.31
N VAL A 186 -10.82 19.57 9.37
CA VAL A 186 -12.18 19.12 9.69
C VAL A 186 -12.14 17.78 10.40
N GLU A 187 -12.89 17.67 11.51
CA GLU A 187 -13.01 16.45 12.31
C GLU A 187 -14.28 15.67 11.93
N GLY A 188 -14.21 14.35 12.07
CA GLY A 188 -15.34 13.45 11.84
C GLY A 188 -15.66 13.19 10.37
N THR A 189 -16.80 12.57 10.16
CA THR A 189 -17.34 12.24 8.84
C THR A 189 -18.36 13.32 8.44
N PRO A 190 -18.11 14.14 7.41
CA PRO A 190 -19.03 15.20 6.98
C PRO A 190 -20.33 14.70 6.35
N MET A 191 -20.69 13.44 6.52
CA MET A 191 -21.89 12.85 5.92
C MET A 191 -23.19 13.07 6.68
N PHE A 192 -23.17 13.73 7.83
CA PHE A 192 -24.39 13.94 8.61
C PHE A 192 -24.55 15.41 9.00
N GLU A 193 -25.74 15.94 8.76
CA GLU A 193 -26.20 17.29 9.01
C GLU A 193 -25.66 17.87 10.33
N GLY A 194 -24.78 18.84 10.25
CA GLY A 194 -24.19 19.58 11.34
C GLY A 194 -23.19 20.59 10.82
N GLU A 195 -22.80 21.54 11.64
CA GLU A 195 -21.69 22.43 11.35
C GLU A 195 -20.39 21.62 11.40
N ASP A 196 -19.50 21.81 10.40
CA ASP A 196 -18.17 21.23 10.42
C ASP A 196 -17.44 21.63 11.71
N THR A 197 -16.99 20.63 12.48
CA THR A 197 -16.08 20.86 13.60
C THR A 197 -14.64 20.77 13.11
N PHE A 198 -13.76 21.59 13.65
CA PHE A 198 -12.36 21.63 13.24
C PHE A 198 -11.44 21.41 14.44
N ALA A 199 -10.42 20.60 14.24
CA ALA A 199 -9.21 20.65 15.05
C ALA A 199 -8.43 21.90 14.65
N GLU A 200 -8.24 22.81 15.60
CA GLU A 200 -7.59 24.11 15.37
C GLU A 200 -6.06 24.00 15.37
N ASP A 201 -5.50 22.79 15.42
CA ASP A 201 -4.09 22.53 15.35
C ASP A 201 -3.60 22.53 13.90
N ARG A 202 -2.56 23.32 13.64
CA ARG A 202 -1.89 23.34 12.33
C ARG A 202 -1.35 21.95 12.01
N HIS A 203 -1.80 21.40 10.88
CA HIS A 203 -1.36 20.08 10.42
C HIS A 203 -0.50 20.18 9.18
N GLY A 204 0.57 19.36 9.13
CA GLY A 204 1.43 19.28 7.95
C GLY A 204 2.70 18.49 8.19
N GLY A 205 3.57 18.57 7.21
CA GLY A 205 4.83 17.88 7.13
C GLY A 205 5.14 17.51 5.68
N PHE A 206 6.40 17.25 5.40
CA PHE A 206 6.85 16.80 4.09
C PHE A 206 8.11 15.94 4.25
N TYR A 207 8.43 15.21 3.21
CA TYR A 207 9.66 14.44 3.08
C TYR A 207 10.65 15.21 2.22
N THR A 208 11.89 15.29 2.66
CA THR A 208 12.99 15.70 1.78
C THR A 208 13.25 14.62 0.73
N GLN A 209 13.89 14.98 -0.37
CA GLN A 209 14.28 14.00 -1.38
C GLN A 209 15.24 12.93 -0.82
N GLU A 210 16.07 13.30 0.16
CA GLU A 210 17.00 12.38 0.82
C GLU A 210 16.25 11.35 1.69
N GLU A 211 15.29 11.80 2.50
CA GLU A 211 14.43 10.92 3.30
C GLU A 211 13.65 9.93 2.43
N LEU A 212 13.15 10.38 1.27
CA LEU A 212 12.46 9.48 0.33
C LEU A 212 13.41 8.45 -0.28
N ARG A 213 14.63 8.84 -0.67
CA ARG A 213 15.62 7.86 -1.16
C ARG A 213 16.01 6.85 -0.08
N GLU A 214 16.16 7.29 1.16
CA GLU A 214 16.41 6.40 2.30
C GLU A 214 15.25 5.42 2.51
N LEU A 215 14.00 5.91 2.47
CA LEU A 215 12.80 5.09 2.59
C LEU A 215 12.73 4.03 1.47
N VAL A 216 13.02 4.42 0.21
CA VAL A 216 13.06 3.51 -0.94
C VAL A 216 14.11 2.42 -0.75
N GLN A 217 15.32 2.78 -0.30
CA GLN A 217 16.38 1.80 -0.02
C GLN A 217 15.98 0.84 1.11
N TYR A 218 15.37 1.36 2.17
CA TYR A 218 14.86 0.57 3.29
C TYR A 218 13.80 -0.43 2.83
N ALA A 219 12.82 0.02 2.06
CA ALA A 219 11.77 -0.83 1.51
C ALA A 219 12.35 -1.93 0.59
N ARG A 220 13.23 -1.54 -0.32
CA ARG A 220 13.92 -2.46 -1.23
C ARG A 220 14.68 -3.56 -0.51
N SER A 221 15.34 -3.24 0.61
CA SER A 221 16.05 -4.23 1.42
C SER A 221 15.14 -5.31 2.02
N ARG A 222 13.81 -5.07 2.02
CA ARG A 222 12.75 -5.95 2.50
C ARG A 222 11.89 -6.53 1.39
N GLY A 223 12.26 -6.31 0.12
CA GLY A 223 11.49 -6.77 -1.03
C GLY A 223 10.21 -5.96 -1.28
N VAL A 224 10.11 -4.75 -0.72
CA VAL A 224 8.99 -3.85 -0.94
C VAL A 224 9.40 -2.72 -1.89
N THR A 225 8.61 -2.49 -2.93
CA THR A 225 8.75 -1.37 -3.86
C THR A 225 7.83 -0.25 -3.42
N VAL A 226 8.35 0.98 -3.33
CA VAL A 226 7.54 2.17 -3.06
C VAL A 226 7.06 2.77 -4.37
N VAL A 227 5.75 2.74 -4.62
CA VAL A 227 5.11 3.38 -5.78
C VAL A 227 4.67 4.78 -5.37
N PRO A 228 5.25 5.86 -5.95
CA PRO A 228 4.81 7.21 -5.64
C PRO A 228 3.49 7.54 -6.34
N GLY A 229 2.56 8.16 -5.60
CA GLY A 229 1.32 8.73 -6.11
C GLY A 229 1.38 10.26 -6.06
N VAL A 230 1.25 10.89 -7.23
CA VAL A 230 1.21 12.36 -7.39
C VAL A 230 -0.04 12.71 -8.17
N ASN A 231 -1.11 13.08 -7.48
CA ASN A 231 -2.39 13.34 -8.11
C ASN A 231 -2.37 14.60 -8.98
N LEU A 232 -2.67 14.44 -10.26
CA LEU A 232 -2.70 15.48 -11.28
C LEU A 232 -3.76 15.10 -12.36
N PRO A 233 -4.42 16.06 -12.99
CA PRO A 233 -4.45 17.50 -12.74
C PRO A 233 -5.45 17.91 -11.67
N GLY A 234 -6.30 16.99 -11.18
CA GLY A 234 -7.16 17.13 -10.00
C GLY A 234 -6.37 16.94 -8.71
N HIS A 235 -7.05 17.10 -7.56
CA HIS A 235 -6.40 17.02 -6.24
C HIS A 235 -5.15 17.91 -6.10
N ALA A 236 -5.19 19.08 -6.76
CA ALA A 236 -4.04 19.97 -6.92
C ALA A 236 -4.14 21.26 -6.10
N GLN A 237 -5.17 21.41 -5.25
CA GLN A 237 -5.40 22.67 -4.53
C GLN A 237 -4.20 23.06 -3.66
N ALA A 238 -3.49 22.12 -3.03
CA ALA A 238 -2.30 22.44 -2.25
C ALA A 238 -1.17 23.02 -3.11
N ALA A 239 -0.97 22.50 -4.33
CA ALA A 239 0.00 23.05 -5.29
C ALA A 239 -0.43 24.44 -5.81
N ILE A 240 -1.72 24.62 -6.10
CA ILE A 240 -2.26 25.92 -6.57
C ILE A 240 -2.22 26.95 -5.44
N ALA A 241 -2.46 26.56 -4.18
CA ALA A 241 -2.28 27.46 -3.03
C ALA A 241 -0.83 27.95 -2.89
N ALA A 242 0.14 27.08 -3.17
CA ALA A 242 1.56 27.43 -3.20
C ALA A 242 1.92 28.31 -4.41
N TYR A 243 1.37 27.99 -5.58
CA TYR A 243 1.66 28.66 -6.84
C TYR A 243 0.33 28.92 -7.61
N PRO A 244 -0.35 30.06 -7.39
CA PRO A 244 -1.62 30.37 -8.03
C PRO A 244 -1.59 30.35 -9.57
N SER A 245 -0.43 30.61 -10.16
CA SER A 245 -0.22 30.54 -11.62
C SER A 245 -0.37 29.16 -12.22
N LEU A 246 -0.42 28.10 -11.40
CA LEU A 246 -0.68 26.73 -11.85
C LEU A 246 -2.17 26.44 -12.06
N GLY A 247 -3.05 27.24 -11.45
CA GLY A 247 -4.50 27.10 -11.58
C GLY A 247 -5.08 27.86 -12.77
N ASN A 248 -6.40 27.76 -12.93
CA ASN A 248 -7.14 28.41 -14.00
C ASN A 248 -7.41 29.91 -13.75
N TYR A 249 -7.21 30.38 -12.52
CA TYR A 249 -7.45 31.77 -12.08
C TYR A 249 -6.28 32.25 -11.24
N PRO A 250 -5.17 32.70 -11.87
CA PRO A 250 -3.92 33.08 -11.20
C PRO A 250 -4.06 34.23 -10.18
N GLU A 251 -5.10 35.06 -10.35
CA GLU A 251 -5.42 36.16 -9.43
C GLU A 251 -6.07 35.71 -8.14
N ARG A 252 -6.53 34.44 -8.07
CA ARG A 252 -7.20 33.89 -6.89
C ARG A 252 -6.17 33.25 -5.97
N GLN A 253 -6.02 33.78 -4.75
CA GLN A 253 -5.23 33.14 -3.72
C GLN A 253 -6.09 32.10 -3.00
N LEU A 254 -5.68 30.83 -3.12
CA LEU A 254 -6.30 29.73 -2.40
C LEU A 254 -5.51 29.42 -1.10
N LEU A 255 -6.21 28.82 -0.15
CA LEU A 255 -5.57 28.12 0.97
C LEU A 255 -5.48 26.62 0.66
N VAL A 256 -4.56 25.93 1.33
CA VAL A 256 -4.57 24.45 1.37
C VAL A 256 -5.90 24.01 1.96
N ARG A 257 -6.50 22.98 1.37
CA ARG A 257 -7.85 22.56 1.76
C ARG A 257 -7.88 22.00 3.18
N GLU A 258 -8.82 22.47 3.98
CA GLU A 258 -9.00 22.09 5.39
C GLU A 258 -10.12 21.05 5.60
N THR A 259 -10.92 20.81 4.55
CA THR A 259 -12.06 19.88 4.57
C THR A 259 -11.81 18.66 3.68
N TRP A 260 -12.58 17.60 3.89
CA TRP A 260 -12.51 16.40 3.04
C TRP A 260 -13.28 16.58 1.72
N GLY A 261 -13.16 15.59 0.85
CA GLY A 261 -13.76 15.58 -0.48
C GLY A 261 -12.85 16.18 -1.55
N VAL A 262 -13.36 16.27 -2.77
CA VAL A 262 -12.63 16.69 -3.99
C VAL A 262 -12.77 18.20 -4.17
N SER A 263 -11.67 18.90 -4.42
CA SER A 263 -11.68 20.31 -4.79
C SER A 263 -12.12 20.50 -6.23
N ASN A 264 -12.83 21.59 -6.51
CA ASN A 264 -13.10 22.01 -7.90
C ASN A 264 -11.89 22.67 -8.58
N HIS A 265 -10.81 22.97 -7.82
CA HIS A 265 -9.62 23.63 -8.32
C HIS A 265 -8.66 22.61 -8.93
N VAL A 266 -8.48 22.68 -10.23
CA VAL A 266 -7.61 21.79 -11.01
C VAL A 266 -6.50 22.60 -11.67
N LEU A 267 -5.40 21.94 -12.07
CA LEU A 267 -4.34 22.59 -12.83
C LEU A 267 -4.91 23.25 -14.10
N GLY A 268 -4.43 24.44 -14.40
CA GLY A 268 -4.73 25.13 -15.63
C GLY A 268 -4.01 24.55 -16.86
N THR A 269 -4.33 25.08 -18.03
CA THR A 269 -3.79 24.60 -19.31
C THR A 269 -2.60 25.41 -19.81
N SER A 270 -2.02 26.26 -18.95
CA SER A 270 -0.87 27.10 -19.28
C SER A 270 0.40 26.28 -19.50
N GLU A 271 1.36 26.85 -20.26
CA GLU A 271 2.69 26.26 -20.40
C GLU A 271 3.38 26.05 -19.04
N ALA A 272 3.16 26.97 -18.09
CA ALA A 272 3.71 26.87 -16.74
C ALA A 272 3.16 25.64 -15.98
N ALA A 273 1.86 25.31 -16.15
CA ALA A 273 1.27 24.14 -15.55
C ALA A 273 1.84 22.83 -16.13
N PHE A 274 2.02 22.74 -17.44
CA PHE A 274 2.66 21.57 -18.07
C PHE A 274 4.14 21.46 -17.71
N GLN A 275 4.88 22.60 -17.63
CA GLN A 275 6.27 22.57 -17.17
C GLN A 275 6.38 22.09 -15.71
N PHE A 276 5.48 22.55 -14.83
CA PHE A 276 5.39 22.05 -13.46
C PHE A 276 5.16 20.53 -13.40
N VAL A 277 4.21 20.01 -14.19
CA VAL A 277 3.97 18.56 -14.27
C VAL A 277 5.23 17.82 -14.71
N ARG A 278 5.95 18.32 -15.71
CA ARG A 278 7.22 17.73 -16.15
C ARG A 278 8.25 17.72 -15.04
N ASP A 279 8.52 18.87 -14.41
CA ASP A 279 9.55 19.04 -13.40
C ASP A 279 9.30 18.14 -12.16
N VAL A 280 8.03 17.99 -11.77
CA VAL A 280 7.61 17.12 -10.68
C VAL A 280 7.82 15.65 -11.04
N LEU A 281 7.31 15.20 -12.20
CA LEU A 281 7.38 13.79 -12.58
C LEU A 281 8.80 13.33 -12.88
N GLU A 282 9.65 14.18 -13.45
CA GLU A 282 11.07 13.89 -13.66
C GLU A 282 11.79 13.64 -12.32
N GLN A 283 11.58 14.51 -11.32
CA GLN A 283 12.20 14.36 -10.00
C GLN A 283 11.65 13.14 -9.24
N VAL A 284 10.36 12.89 -9.31
CA VAL A 284 9.75 11.67 -8.76
C VAL A 284 10.36 10.41 -9.39
N ALA A 285 10.50 10.41 -10.73
CA ALA A 285 11.10 9.27 -11.42
C ALA A 285 12.58 9.03 -11.04
N ASP A 286 13.31 10.08 -10.67
CA ASP A 286 14.71 9.99 -10.22
C ASP A 286 14.86 9.59 -8.74
N ILE A 287 13.85 9.85 -7.91
CA ILE A 287 13.85 9.50 -6.47
C ILE A 287 13.45 8.04 -6.27
N PHE A 288 12.39 7.59 -6.96
CA PHE A 288 11.80 6.27 -6.75
C PHE A 288 12.29 5.26 -7.79
N ASP A 289 12.72 4.08 -7.34
CA ASP A 289 13.16 2.98 -8.20
C ASP A 289 12.00 2.15 -8.80
N SER A 290 10.76 2.39 -8.33
CA SER A 290 9.56 1.79 -8.89
C SER A 290 9.49 1.94 -10.42
N PRO A 291 9.11 0.90 -11.16
CA PRO A 291 8.84 1.04 -12.60
C PRO A 291 7.54 1.82 -12.89
N PHE A 292 6.76 2.15 -11.88
CA PHE A 292 5.48 2.83 -11.99
C PHE A 292 5.48 4.13 -11.20
N VAL A 293 4.78 5.14 -11.75
CA VAL A 293 4.40 6.36 -11.02
C VAL A 293 2.89 6.53 -11.20
N HIS A 294 2.18 6.62 -10.09
CA HIS A 294 0.74 6.84 -10.10
C HIS A 294 0.44 8.35 -10.14
N VAL A 295 -0.47 8.77 -11.04
CA VAL A 295 -0.80 10.20 -11.20
C VAL A 295 -2.27 10.53 -10.97
N GLY A 296 -3.02 9.64 -10.33
CA GLY A 296 -4.44 9.86 -10.06
C GLY A 296 -5.30 9.75 -11.32
N GLY A 297 -5.90 10.84 -11.73
CA GLY A 297 -6.62 10.97 -13.01
C GLY A 297 -8.13 10.76 -12.95
N GLU A 298 -8.71 10.24 -11.83
CA GLU A 298 -10.15 9.95 -11.78
C GLU A 298 -11.01 11.15 -11.35
N ASP A 299 -10.59 11.85 -10.32
CA ASP A 299 -11.39 12.89 -9.66
C ASP A 299 -10.93 14.32 -10.04
N ALA A 300 -10.85 14.58 -11.35
CA ALA A 300 -10.61 15.91 -11.87
C ALA A 300 -11.93 16.57 -12.31
N PRO A 301 -12.52 17.49 -11.52
CA PRO A 301 -13.69 18.23 -11.94
C PRO A 301 -13.40 19.07 -13.18
N LEU A 302 -14.30 19.05 -14.17
CA LEU A 302 -14.09 19.73 -15.45
C LEU A 302 -14.55 21.18 -15.41
N THR A 303 -15.25 21.61 -14.37
CA THR A 303 -15.95 22.89 -14.27
C THR A 303 -15.07 24.11 -14.45
N GLU A 304 -13.83 24.09 -13.90
CA GLU A 304 -12.94 25.24 -14.11
C GLU A 304 -12.49 25.35 -15.56
N TRP A 305 -12.25 24.25 -16.25
CA TRP A 305 -11.91 24.26 -17.68
C TRP A 305 -13.08 24.69 -18.56
N GLU A 306 -14.32 24.37 -18.19
CA GLU A 306 -15.53 24.85 -18.88
C GLU A 306 -15.65 26.37 -18.82
N HIS A 307 -15.21 27.01 -17.73
CA HIS A 307 -15.37 28.44 -17.50
C HIS A 307 -14.10 29.27 -17.77
N SER A 308 -12.92 28.66 -17.79
CA SER A 308 -11.65 29.32 -18.08
C SER A 308 -11.54 29.71 -19.56
N ALA A 309 -11.25 30.97 -19.83
CA ALA A 309 -11.01 31.43 -21.19
C ALA A 309 -9.75 30.81 -21.80
N GLU A 310 -8.69 30.67 -21.00
CA GLU A 310 -7.45 30.02 -21.43
C GLU A 310 -7.69 28.53 -21.77
N ALA A 311 -8.39 27.78 -20.89
CA ALA A 311 -8.66 26.38 -21.13
C ALA A 311 -9.50 26.16 -22.40
N ARG A 312 -10.48 27.03 -22.67
CA ARG A 312 -11.26 26.98 -23.92
C ARG A 312 -10.39 27.24 -25.14
N THR A 313 -9.54 28.27 -25.11
CA THR A 313 -8.61 28.58 -26.22
C THR A 313 -7.69 27.36 -26.46
N ARG A 314 -7.06 26.83 -25.44
CA ARG A 314 -6.19 25.65 -25.55
C ARG A 314 -6.91 24.42 -26.08
N ARG A 315 -8.14 24.16 -25.62
CA ARG A 315 -8.97 23.08 -26.13
C ARG A 315 -9.19 23.21 -27.62
N GLU A 316 -9.51 24.39 -28.11
CA GLU A 316 -9.72 24.69 -29.55
C GLU A 316 -8.41 24.53 -30.34
N GLU A 317 -7.28 25.07 -29.85
CA GLU A 317 -5.95 24.92 -30.46
C GLU A 317 -5.54 23.44 -30.60
N TRP A 318 -5.89 22.58 -29.60
CA TRP A 318 -5.64 21.15 -29.64
C TRP A 318 -6.66 20.36 -30.49
N GLY A 319 -7.68 21.02 -31.01
CA GLY A 319 -8.74 20.40 -31.81
C GLY A 319 -9.67 19.49 -30.98
N TYR A 320 -9.81 19.78 -29.69
CA TYR A 320 -10.66 18.99 -28.77
C TYR A 320 -12.08 19.54 -28.72
N SER A 321 -13.05 18.62 -28.63
CA SER A 321 -14.47 18.97 -28.60
C SER A 321 -15.06 19.03 -27.19
N ARG A 322 -14.40 18.41 -26.21
CA ARG A 322 -14.88 18.29 -24.83
C ARG A 322 -13.74 18.53 -23.83
N GLU A 323 -14.08 19.03 -22.65
CA GLU A 323 -13.16 19.27 -21.53
C GLU A 323 -12.49 17.99 -21.01
N SER A 324 -13.18 16.85 -21.07
CA SER A 324 -12.59 15.55 -20.72
C SER A 324 -11.38 15.16 -21.58
N GLU A 325 -11.23 15.75 -22.79
CA GLU A 325 -10.05 15.53 -23.63
C GLU A 325 -8.83 16.31 -23.11
N ILE A 326 -9.04 17.41 -22.34
CA ILE A 326 -7.97 18.11 -21.60
C ILE A 326 -7.39 17.16 -20.53
N LEU A 327 -8.24 16.45 -19.79
CA LEU A 327 -7.77 15.43 -18.83
C LEU A 327 -6.93 14.36 -19.55
N GLY A 328 -7.41 13.85 -20.68
CA GLY A 328 -6.65 12.90 -21.51
C GLY A 328 -5.30 13.45 -21.98
N ARG A 329 -5.22 14.78 -22.28
CA ARG A 329 -3.96 15.43 -22.64
C ARG A 329 -2.97 15.43 -21.48
N PHE A 330 -3.41 15.70 -20.24
CA PHE A 330 -2.56 15.61 -19.07
C PHE A 330 -2.03 14.18 -18.87
N MET A 331 -2.88 13.15 -19.01
CA MET A 331 -2.47 11.74 -18.87
C MET A 331 -1.48 11.32 -19.97
N THR A 332 -1.72 11.75 -21.21
CA THR A 332 -0.80 11.48 -22.33
C THR A 332 0.55 12.15 -22.06
N PHE A 333 0.55 13.42 -21.66
CA PHE A 333 1.77 14.17 -21.37
C PHE A 333 2.56 13.55 -20.20
N ALA A 334 1.87 13.21 -19.10
CA ALA A 334 2.50 12.53 -17.97
C ALA A 334 3.11 11.18 -18.40
N GLY A 335 2.40 10.41 -19.22
CA GLY A 335 2.91 9.16 -19.77
C GLY A 335 4.12 9.33 -20.67
N GLU A 336 4.18 10.41 -21.48
CA GLU A 336 5.34 10.76 -22.29
C GLU A 336 6.56 11.08 -21.40
N VAL A 337 6.40 11.97 -20.41
CA VAL A 337 7.48 12.33 -19.46
C VAL A 337 8.02 11.11 -18.72
N LEU A 338 7.13 10.26 -18.20
CA LEU A 338 7.52 9.07 -17.46
C LEU A 338 8.22 8.04 -18.36
N ARG A 339 7.78 7.87 -19.60
CA ARG A 339 8.41 6.96 -20.56
C ARG A 339 9.82 7.40 -20.91
N ASP A 340 10.08 8.71 -21.06
CA ASP A 340 11.41 9.28 -21.28
C ASP A 340 12.37 8.95 -20.10
N LYS A 341 11.83 8.75 -18.90
CA LYS A 341 12.54 8.33 -17.69
C LYS A 341 12.54 6.79 -17.48
N GLY A 342 12.05 6.03 -18.46
CA GLY A 342 11.96 4.57 -18.36
C GLY A 342 10.92 4.05 -17.35
N LYS A 343 9.93 4.89 -17.01
CA LYS A 343 8.83 4.56 -16.10
C LYS A 343 7.51 4.42 -16.85
N ARG A 344 6.54 3.81 -16.22
CA ARG A 344 5.19 3.65 -16.75
C ARG A 344 4.20 4.43 -15.90
N LEU A 345 3.22 5.01 -16.58
CA LEU A 345 2.08 5.67 -15.97
C LEU A 345 1.19 4.64 -15.27
N ALA A 346 0.82 4.90 -14.02
CA ALA A 346 -0.28 4.23 -13.34
C ALA A 346 -1.38 5.25 -13.02
N ILE A 347 -2.64 4.86 -13.17
CA ILE A 347 -3.81 5.72 -12.98
C ILE A 347 -4.95 4.94 -12.35
N TRP A 348 -5.88 5.66 -11.71
CA TRP A 348 -7.15 5.07 -11.33
C TRP A 348 -8.06 4.84 -12.54
N ASP A 349 -8.94 3.84 -12.50
CA ASP A 349 -9.97 3.63 -13.52
C ASP A 349 -11.06 4.71 -13.40
N SER A 350 -11.32 5.40 -14.49
CA SER A 350 -12.36 6.42 -14.56
C SER A 350 -13.05 6.44 -15.91
N SER A 351 -14.37 6.55 -15.88
CA SER A 351 -15.19 6.71 -17.09
C SER A 351 -14.96 8.05 -17.82
N ARG A 352 -14.34 9.01 -17.14
CA ARG A 352 -13.99 10.33 -17.71
C ARG A 352 -12.69 10.31 -18.49
N LEU A 353 -11.81 9.31 -18.24
CA LEU A 353 -10.53 9.19 -18.90
C LEU A 353 -10.71 8.75 -20.35
N VAL A 354 -10.39 9.64 -21.26
CA VAL A 354 -10.29 9.40 -22.70
C VAL A 354 -8.83 9.56 -23.11
N ARG A 355 -8.38 8.82 -24.13
CA ARG A 355 -7.00 8.89 -24.64
C ARG A 355 -5.93 8.53 -23.59
N ILE A 356 -6.15 7.45 -22.85
CA ILE A 356 -5.16 6.89 -21.92
C ILE A 356 -4.02 6.28 -22.74
N PRO A 357 -2.73 6.48 -22.35
CA PRO A 357 -1.63 5.74 -22.98
C PRO A 357 -1.83 4.23 -22.93
N ASP A 358 -1.57 3.54 -24.02
CA ASP A 358 -1.82 2.08 -24.14
C ASP A 358 -1.00 1.24 -23.18
N ASP A 359 0.14 1.75 -22.73
CA ASP A 359 1.05 1.11 -21.78
C ASP A 359 0.77 1.47 -20.31
N ALA A 360 -0.28 2.25 -20.04
CA ALA A 360 -0.67 2.58 -18.67
C ALA A 360 -1.12 1.35 -17.88
N VAL A 361 -0.88 1.39 -16.57
CA VAL A 361 -1.44 0.45 -15.61
C VAL A 361 -2.66 1.10 -14.97
N VAL A 362 -3.77 0.38 -14.97
CA VAL A 362 -5.04 0.87 -14.43
C VAL A 362 -5.32 0.23 -13.08
N LEU A 363 -5.39 1.04 -12.03
CA LEU A 363 -5.85 0.62 -10.71
C LEU A 363 -7.37 0.74 -10.67
N ALA A 364 -8.04 -0.39 -10.46
CA ALA A 364 -9.50 -0.47 -10.50
C ALA A 364 -10.07 -0.40 -9.08
N GLY A 365 -10.46 0.80 -8.66
CA GLY A 365 -11.16 1.08 -7.41
C GLY A 365 -12.66 0.69 -7.45
N GLY A 366 -13.41 1.13 -6.45
CA GLY A 366 -14.86 0.96 -6.38
C GLY A 366 -15.29 -0.48 -6.10
N ASP A 367 -15.68 -1.23 -7.13
CA ASP A 367 -16.15 -2.61 -7.01
C ASP A 367 -15.24 -3.62 -7.76
N PRO A 368 -15.31 -4.92 -7.43
CA PRO A 368 -14.47 -5.94 -8.08
C PRO A 368 -14.61 -6.06 -9.61
N LYS A 369 -15.68 -5.51 -10.22
CA LYS A 369 -15.89 -5.58 -11.68
C LYS A 369 -14.99 -4.60 -12.44
N GLY A 370 -14.47 -3.58 -11.79
CA GLY A 370 -13.59 -2.59 -12.39
C GLY A 370 -12.36 -3.22 -13.06
N ALA A 371 -11.68 -4.15 -12.38
CA ALA A 371 -10.53 -4.85 -12.94
C ALA A 371 -10.85 -5.63 -14.23
N LYS A 372 -12.05 -6.24 -14.31
CA LYS A 372 -12.51 -6.90 -15.54
C LYS A 372 -12.74 -5.89 -16.66
N SER A 373 -13.30 -4.72 -16.35
CA SER A 373 -13.52 -3.65 -17.32
C SER A 373 -12.21 -3.17 -17.90
N ALA A 374 -11.21 -2.86 -17.06
CA ALA A 374 -9.90 -2.40 -17.48
C ALA A 374 -9.16 -3.46 -18.33
N ALA A 375 -9.12 -4.71 -17.88
CA ALA A 375 -8.51 -5.83 -18.59
C ALA A 375 -9.20 -6.10 -19.95
N SER A 376 -10.52 -5.93 -20.02
CA SER A 376 -11.27 -6.08 -21.29
C SER A 376 -10.93 -5.00 -22.33
N ARG A 377 -10.42 -3.85 -21.89
CA ARG A 377 -9.90 -2.78 -22.74
C ARG A 377 -8.42 -2.98 -23.12
N GLY A 378 -7.79 -4.05 -22.64
CA GLY A 378 -6.40 -4.41 -22.92
C GLY A 378 -5.36 -3.84 -21.95
N PHE A 379 -5.77 -3.15 -20.87
CA PHE A 379 -4.84 -2.59 -19.90
C PHE A 379 -4.36 -3.63 -18.88
N GLN A 380 -3.09 -3.58 -18.55
CA GLN A 380 -2.65 -4.21 -17.32
C GLN A 380 -3.35 -3.51 -16.13
N THR A 381 -3.84 -4.30 -15.19
CA THR A 381 -4.69 -3.78 -14.12
C THR A 381 -4.34 -4.35 -12.75
N VAL A 382 -4.54 -3.53 -11.72
CA VAL A 382 -4.50 -3.91 -10.31
C VAL A 382 -5.91 -3.77 -9.76
N ALA A 383 -6.43 -4.81 -9.13
CA ALA A 383 -7.74 -4.72 -8.48
C ALA A 383 -7.59 -4.08 -7.10
N ALA A 384 -8.20 -2.93 -6.91
CA ALA A 384 -8.22 -2.19 -5.65
C ALA A 384 -9.66 -1.86 -5.19
N PRO A 385 -10.59 -2.84 -5.17
CA PRO A 385 -12.00 -2.56 -4.90
C PRO A 385 -12.21 -2.11 -3.45
N GLU A 386 -12.40 -0.82 -3.24
CA GLU A 386 -12.61 -0.21 -1.92
C GLU A 386 -13.80 -0.82 -1.16
N SER A 387 -14.79 -1.35 -1.89
CA SER A 387 -15.93 -2.04 -1.27
C SER A 387 -15.54 -3.24 -0.41
N VAL A 388 -14.38 -3.87 -0.67
CA VAL A 388 -13.90 -5.08 0.03
C VAL A 388 -12.45 -5.00 0.48
N LEU A 389 -11.68 -4.00 0.03
CA LEU A 389 -10.27 -3.78 0.38
C LEU A 389 -10.00 -2.37 0.94
N GLY A 390 -11.03 -1.52 1.14
CA GLY A 390 -10.92 -0.17 1.71
C GLY A 390 -10.75 -0.22 3.23
N LEU A 391 -9.53 -0.13 3.71
CA LEU A 391 -9.18 -0.28 5.13
C LEU A 391 -9.31 1.03 5.94
N ASP A 392 -9.64 2.13 5.31
CA ASP A 392 -10.07 3.39 5.94
C ASP A 392 -11.54 3.32 6.45
N ARG A 393 -12.27 2.26 6.12
CA ARG A 393 -13.61 1.99 6.65
C ARG A 393 -13.56 1.47 8.08
N VAL A 394 -14.52 1.89 8.90
CA VAL A 394 -14.68 1.39 10.27
C VAL A 394 -14.79 -0.14 10.29
N GLN A 395 -14.19 -0.76 11.28
CA GLN A 395 -14.17 -2.22 11.45
C GLN A 395 -15.42 -2.75 12.17
N GLY A 396 -16.27 -1.86 12.71
CA GLY A 396 -17.49 -2.20 13.43
C GLY A 396 -18.34 -0.98 13.72
N ARG A 397 -19.62 -1.21 14.06
CA ARG A 397 -20.67 -0.16 14.16
C ARG A 397 -20.44 0.95 15.18
N ASN A 398 -19.62 0.70 16.19
CA ASN A 398 -19.45 1.63 17.32
C ASN A 398 -18.09 2.36 17.26
N GLU A 399 -17.40 2.32 16.13
CA GLU A 399 -16.14 3.04 15.97
C GLU A 399 -16.42 4.48 15.58
N PRO A 400 -15.80 5.44 16.28
CA PRO A 400 -16.18 6.85 16.15
C PRO A 400 -15.64 7.50 14.87
N VAL A 401 -14.56 6.99 14.29
CA VAL A 401 -13.83 7.62 13.17
C VAL A 401 -13.43 6.60 12.12
N GLY A 402 -13.84 6.83 10.89
CA GLY A 402 -13.54 6.02 9.72
C GLY A 402 -14.60 6.21 8.62
N ALA A 403 -14.31 5.77 7.42
CA ALA A 403 -15.28 5.78 6.32
C ALA A 403 -16.41 4.75 6.54
N HIS A 404 -17.54 4.98 5.91
CA HIS A 404 -18.71 4.09 5.94
C HIS A 404 -19.08 3.60 4.52
N PRO A 405 -19.80 2.48 4.38
CA PRO A 405 -20.22 1.54 5.44
C PRO A 405 -19.04 0.80 6.07
N GLU A 406 -19.30 0.12 7.20
CA GLU A 406 -18.31 -0.73 7.86
C GLU A 406 -17.75 -1.81 6.91
N LEU A 407 -16.50 -2.19 7.15
CA LEU A 407 -15.84 -3.34 6.54
C LEU A 407 -15.20 -4.17 7.65
N SER A 408 -15.89 -5.17 8.12
CA SER A 408 -15.42 -6.01 9.22
C SER A 408 -14.32 -6.99 8.78
N LEU A 409 -13.61 -7.59 9.75
CA LEU A 409 -12.71 -8.71 9.46
C LEU A 409 -13.45 -9.85 8.73
N GLU A 410 -14.69 -10.13 9.11
CA GLU A 410 -15.52 -11.17 8.51
C GLU A 410 -15.81 -10.89 7.02
N ASP A 411 -16.07 -9.62 6.68
CA ASP A 411 -16.27 -9.22 5.28
C ASP A 411 -15.00 -9.42 4.47
N VAL A 412 -13.84 -9.06 5.04
CA VAL A 412 -12.54 -9.24 4.38
C VAL A 412 -12.15 -10.71 4.23
N LEU A 413 -12.42 -11.55 5.25
CA LEU A 413 -12.18 -12.99 5.15
C LEU A 413 -12.94 -13.65 3.98
N LYS A 414 -14.15 -13.17 3.70
CA LYS A 414 -15.02 -13.65 2.61
C LYS A 414 -14.86 -12.86 1.33
N ALA A 415 -13.97 -11.89 1.29
CA ALA A 415 -13.82 -11.01 0.14
C ALA A 415 -13.39 -11.77 -1.12
N GLU A 416 -13.97 -11.39 -2.23
CA GLU A 416 -13.56 -11.81 -3.57
C GLU A 416 -13.09 -10.56 -4.33
N PRO A 417 -11.82 -10.13 -4.14
CA PRO A 417 -11.34 -8.87 -4.71
C PRO A 417 -11.24 -8.90 -6.25
N LEU A 418 -11.20 -10.09 -6.83
CA LEU A 418 -11.19 -10.28 -8.27
C LEU A 418 -12.56 -10.71 -8.80
N PRO A 419 -12.94 -10.28 -9.99
CA PRO A 419 -14.22 -10.67 -10.59
C PRO A 419 -14.24 -12.16 -10.92
N LYS A 420 -15.32 -12.83 -10.54
CA LYS A 420 -15.60 -14.21 -11.01
C LYS A 420 -15.65 -14.25 -12.54
N ARG A 421 -14.99 -15.23 -13.13
CA ARG A 421 -15.01 -15.48 -14.59
C ARG A 421 -14.33 -14.40 -15.43
N LEU A 422 -13.07 -14.14 -15.16
CA LEU A 422 -12.19 -13.52 -16.15
C LEU A 422 -11.97 -14.50 -17.32
N LYS A 423 -11.85 -13.98 -18.54
CA LYS A 423 -11.36 -14.79 -19.65
C LYS A 423 -9.85 -15.00 -19.48
N LYS A 424 -9.32 -16.16 -19.89
CA LYS A 424 -7.87 -16.46 -19.78
C LYS A 424 -6.96 -15.38 -20.36
N GLU A 425 -7.38 -14.78 -21.48
CA GLU A 425 -6.68 -13.68 -22.14
C GLU A 425 -6.62 -12.40 -21.30
N HIS A 426 -7.57 -12.21 -20.36
CA HIS A 426 -7.63 -11.07 -19.47
C HIS A 426 -6.96 -11.37 -18.10
N GLU A 427 -6.89 -12.63 -17.69
CA GLU A 427 -6.23 -13.03 -16.44
C GLU A 427 -4.76 -12.61 -16.42
N VAL A 428 -4.07 -12.75 -17.56
CA VAL A 428 -2.65 -12.36 -17.69
C VAL A 428 -2.40 -10.86 -17.59
N LEU A 429 -3.45 -10.04 -17.71
CA LEU A 429 -3.39 -8.59 -17.55
C LEU A 429 -3.58 -8.15 -16.09
N VAL A 430 -4.07 -9.03 -15.22
CA VAL A 430 -4.25 -8.73 -13.80
C VAL A 430 -2.92 -8.91 -13.07
N LEU A 431 -2.31 -7.79 -12.66
CA LEU A 431 -1.03 -7.79 -11.93
C LEU A 431 -1.20 -8.25 -10.48
N GLY A 432 -2.37 -8.01 -9.87
CA GLY A 432 -2.67 -8.38 -8.51
C GLY A 432 -3.74 -7.53 -7.85
N ILE A 433 -3.63 -7.40 -6.53
CA ILE A 433 -4.58 -6.65 -5.71
C ILE A 433 -3.88 -5.60 -4.85
N GLU A 434 -4.62 -4.54 -4.49
CA GLU A 434 -4.15 -3.49 -3.60
C GLU A 434 -5.23 -3.14 -2.59
N ALA A 435 -4.87 -3.16 -1.30
CA ALA A 435 -5.69 -2.59 -0.25
C ALA A 435 -5.48 -1.07 -0.20
N THR A 436 -6.53 -0.33 0.13
CA THR A 436 -6.46 1.14 0.25
C THR A 436 -6.73 1.59 1.68
N ALA A 437 -5.97 2.57 2.15
CA ALA A 437 -6.18 3.24 3.42
C ALA A 437 -6.03 4.75 3.20
N PHE A 438 -7.12 5.37 2.69
CA PHE A 438 -7.16 6.82 2.50
C PHE A 438 -7.16 7.56 3.84
N GLY A 439 -6.40 8.66 3.89
CA GLY A 439 -6.00 9.29 5.15
C GLY A 439 -7.03 10.21 5.81
N GLN A 440 -8.21 10.47 5.19
CA GLN A 440 -9.17 11.46 5.71
C GLN A 440 -9.52 11.25 7.19
N TYR A 441 -9.72 10.01 7.58
CA TYR A 441 -10.17 9.63 8.92
C TYR A 441 -9.08 8.93 9.73
N ILE A 442 -7.81 9.04 9.31
CA ILE A 442 -6.67 8.35 9.92
C ILE A 442 -5.62 9.37 10.37
N PRO A 443 -5.84 10.05 11.51
CA PRO A 443 -5.02 11.19 11.92
C PRO A 443 -3.62 10.82 12.41
N THR A 444 -3.37 9.57 12.77
CA THR A 444 -2.09 9.12 13.33
C THR A 444 -1.65 7.76 12.78
N ALA A 445 -0.35 7.48 12.84
CA ALA A 445 0.18 6.16 12.46
C ALA A 445 -0.38 5.02 13.33
N ARG A 446 -0.65 5.26 14.62
CA ARG A 446 -1.29 4.27 15.50
C ARG A 446 -2.72 3.98 15.09
N HIS A 447 -3.46 5.02 14.68
CA HIS A 447 -4.81 4.81 14.16
C HIS A 447 -4.76 4.08 12.80
N LEU A 448 -3.75 4.37 11.95
CA LEU A 448 -3.54 3.60 10.72
C LEU A 448 -3.33 2.11 11.02
N GLU A 449 -2.45 1.78 11.96
CA GLU A 449 -2.24 0.39 12.37
C GLU A 449 -3.54 -0.27 12.86
N TYR A 450 -4.29 0.42 13.71
CA TYR A 450 -5.59 -0.06 14.18
C TYR A 450 -6.56 -0.32 13.03
N MET A 451 -6.64 0.57 12.06
CA MET A 451 -7.52 0.42 10.89
C MET A 451 -7.06 -0.70 9.94
N LEU A 452 -5.76 -0.91 9.82
CA LEU A 452 -5.20 -1.98 8.97
C LEU A 452 -5.38 -3.36 9.60
N PHE A 453 -5.07 -3.52 10.88
CA PHE A 453 -4.97 -4.83 11.51
C PHE A 453 -6.19 -5.17 12.39
N PRO A 454 -6.65 -6.45 12.32
CA PRO A 454 -6.05 -7.61 11.65
C PRO A 454 -6.45 -7.80 10.18
N ARG A 455 -7.28 -6.94 9.58
CA ARG A 455 -7.81 -7.11 8.22
C ARG A 455 -6.73 -7.26 7.15
N LEU A 456 -5.62 -6.52 7.27
CA LEU A 456 -4.50 -6.61 6.33
C LEU A 456 -3.86 -8.01 6.31
N VAL A 457 -3.88 -8.73 7.44
CA VAL A 457 -3.40 -10.12 7.51
C VAL A 457 -4.27 -11.04 6.66
N ALA A 458 -5.60 -10.86 6.67
CA ALA A 458 -6.51 -11.61 5.80
C ALA A 458 -6.28 -11.25 4.31
N ILE A 459 -6.04 -9.98 4.01
CA ILE A 459 -5.74 -9.53 2.64
C ILE A 459 -4.43 -10.13 2.13
N ALA A 460 -3.44 -10.34 2.98
CA ALA A 460 -2.20 -11.02 2.60
C ALA A 460 -2.47 -12.41 2.00
N GLN A 461 -3.41 -13.16 2.58
CA GLN A 461 -3.84 -14.47 2.05
C GLN A 461 -4.46 -14.34 0.66
N HIS A 462 -5.37 -13.38 0.46
CA HIS A 462 -5.99 -13.11 -0.85
C HIS A 462 -4.95 -12.66 -1.89
N ALA A 463 -4.01 -11.79 -1.48
CA ALA A 463 -2.95 -11.28 -2.34
C ALA A 463 -1.94 -12.35 -2.75
N TRP A 464 -1.79 -13.39 -1.94
CA TRP A 464 -0.93 -14.53 -2.25
C TRP A 464 -1.58 -15.52 -3.22
N GLY A 465 -2.91 -15.64 -3.14
CA GLY A 465 -3.71 -16.44 -4.06
C GLY A 465 -3.85 -17.92 -3.67
N SER A 466 -3.35 -18.33 -2.51
CA SER A 466 -3.63 -19.68 -1.99
C SER A 466 -5.01 -19.73 -1.34
N SER A 467 -5.71 -20.87 -1.50
CA SER A 467 -7.04 -21.08 -0.93
C SER A 467 -6.93 -21.73 0.44
N ILE A 468 -7.64 -21.16 1.41
CA ILE A 468 -7.78 -21.67 2.77
C ILE A 468 -9.25 -21.51 3.18
N GLU A 469 -9.75 -22.42 4.00
CA GLU A 469 -11.11 -22.29 4.55
C GLU A 469 -11.17 -21.06 5.49
N VAL A 470 -12.28 -20.31 5.40
CA VAL A 470 -12.47 -19.04 6.13
C VAL A 470 -12.26 -19.21 7.62
N GLU A 471 -12.79 -20.28 8.20
CA GLU A 471 -12.64 -20.55 9.64
C GLU A 471 -11.19 -20.85 10.03
N GLU A 472 -10.48 -21.61 9.23
CA GLU A 472 -9.05 -21.88 9.45
C GLU A 472 -8.22 -20.59 9.34
N LEU A 473 -8.50 -19.74 8.36
CA LEU A 473 -7.82 -18.44 8.23
C LEU A 473 -8.08 -17.55 9.46
N ARG A 474 -9.32 -17.52 9.97
CA ARG A 474 -9.67 -16.79 11.18
C ARG A 474 -8.86 -17.26 12.38
N GLU A 475 -8.77 -18.57 12.60
CA GLU A 475 -7.99 -19.15 13.69
C GLU A 475 -6.49 -18.82 13.55
N ARG A 476 -5.94 -18.87 12.35
CA ARG A 476 -4.55 -18.47 12.09
C ARG A 476 -4.33 -17.00 12.40
N ILE A 477 -5.24 -16.10 11.97
CA ILE A 477 -5.16 -14.66 12.27
C ILE A 477 -5.21 -14.42 13.79
N ARG A 478 -6.09 -15.12 14.51
CA ARG A 478 -6.14 -15.05 15.98
C ARG A 478 -4.80 -15.47 16.61
N ALA A 479 -4.18 -16.51 16.07
CA ALA A 479 -2.85 -16.96 16.52
C ALA A 479 -1.72 -15.97 16.20
N HIS A 480 -1.95 -14.99 15.28
CA HIS A 480 -1.03 -13.93 14.98
C HIS A 480 -1.15 -12.68 15.87
N GLU A 481 -2.19 -12.55 16.73
CA GLU A 481 -2.30 -11.42 17.67
C GLU A 481 -1.03 -11.21 18.52
N PRO A 482 -0.42 -12.25 19.11
CA PRO A 482 0.84 -12.09 19.83
C PRO A 482 2.02 -11.69 18.92
N LEU A 483 2.02 -12.12 17.65
CA LEU A 483 3.03 -11.71 16.68
C LEU A 483 2.89 -10.21 16.35
N LEU A 484 1.68 -9.71 16.10
CA LEU A 484 1.42 -8.30 15.86
C LEU A 484 1.87 -7.45 17.06
N ALA A 485 1.56 -7.89 18.28
CA ALA A 485 2.03 -7.23 19.50
C ALA A 485 3.57 -7.27 19.63
N HIS A 486 4.23 -8.39 19.29
CA HIS A 486 5.69 -8.50 19.26
C HIS A 486 6.33 -7.54 18.25
N LEU A 487 5.67 -7.30 17.11
CA LEU A 487 6.09 -6.33 16.09
C LEU A 487 5.72 -4.88 16.45
N GLY A 488 5.10 -4.64 17.61
CA GLY A 488 4.72 -3.32 18.10
C GLY A 488 3.53 -2.69 17.38
N VAL A 489 2.68 -3.53 16.75
CA VAL A 489 1.51 -3.08 15.98
C VAL A 489 0.32 -2.85 16.90
N GLU A 490 -0.33 -1.70 16.76
CA GLU A 490 -1.63 -1.41 17.38
C GLU A 490 -2.73 -2.07 16.55
N SER A 491 -3.13 -3.27 16.95
CA SER A 491 -4.17 -4.04 16.23
C SER A 491 -5.49 -4.00 16.98
N ARG A 492 -6.60 -3.87 16.24
CA ARG A 492 -7.92 -4.16 16.81
C ARG A 492 -7.96 -5.61 17.28
N LYS A 493 -8.45 -5.83 18.49
CA LYS A 493 -8.61 -7.18 19.03
C LYS A 493 -9.74 -7.93 18.34
N ILE A 494 -9.50 -9.20 18.07
CA ILE A 494 -10.52 -10.10 17.53
C ILE A 494 -11.42 -10.49 18.70
N LEU A 495 -12.63 -9.95 18.72
CA LEU A 495 -13.65 -10.34 19.69
C LEU A 495 -14.34 -11.63 19.21
N ASP A 496 -14.67 -12.50 20.14
CA ASP A 496 -15.39 -13.77 19.87
C ASP A 496 -16.81 -13.54 19.36
#